data_6bae844168168623e823d2f8dd1f9de0
#
_entry.id   6bae844168168623e823d2f8dd1f9de0
#
_cell.length_a   1.000
_cell.length_b   1.000
_cell.length_c   1.000
_cell.angle_alpha   90.00
_cell.angle_beta   90.00
_cell.angle_gamma   90.00
#
_symmetry.space_group_name_H-M   'P 1'
#
loop_
_entity.id
_entity.type
_entity.pdbx_description
1 polymer ?
#
loop_
_entity_poly.entity_id
_entity_poly.type
_entity_poly.pdbx_seq_one_letter_code
_entity_poly.pdbx_strand_id
1 'polypeptide(L)'
;MEITQIPVAKAQMLIRKPVAEVFEAFIDPAITSKFWFTKGSGRLVVSERIRWEWEMFGVSAEVSVKAIEANERILIEWSSSGGTPTTVEWLFAPRADHTTFVTITESGFNGDGDEVVRKAIGSQGGFTFLLSGLKAFLEHNIALNLSADHAPDADGKN
;
A
#
# COMPACT_ATOMS: atom_id res chain seq x y z
N MET A 1 16.21 -4.67 -21.25
CA MET A 1 15.22 -3.82 -21.95
C MET A 1 15.55 -2.34 -21.74
N GLU A 2 15.56 -1.60 -22.81
CA GLU A 2 15.72 -0.15 -22.72
C GLU A 2 14.35 0.50 -22.57
N ILE A 3 14.24 1.47 -21.66
CA ILE A 3 13.03 2.22 -21.44
C ILE A 3 13.34 3.71 -21.52
N THR A 4 12.40 4.52 -22.01
CA THR A 4 12.57 5.96 -22.09
C THR A 4 12.02 6.69 -20.88
N GLN A 5 11.14 6.05 -20.11
CA GLN A 5 10.57 6.59 -18.89
C GLN A 5 10.56 5.51 -17.84
N ILE A 6 10.84 5.89 -16.59
CA ILE A 6 10.73 4.96 -15.47
C ILE A 6 9.24 4.75 -15.17
N PRO A 7 8.76 3.51 -15.17
CA PRO A 7 7.34 3.27 -14.93
C PRO A 7 6.91 3.64 -13.52
N VAL A 8 5.66 3.99 -13.38
CA VAL A 8 4.99 4.29 -12.11
C VAL A 8 3.93 3.23 -11.90
N ALA A 9 3.90 2.65 -10.71
CA ALA A 9 2.84 1.70 -10.36
C ALA A 9 1.62 2.50 -9.89
N LYS A 10 0.44 2.13 -10.35
CA LYS A 10 -0.80 2.85 -10.02
C LYS A 10 -1.95 1.86 -9.89
N ALA A 11 -2.71 1.97 -8.81
CA ALA A 11 -3.93 1.20 -8.60
C ALA A 11 -5.02 2.12 -8.07
N GLN A 12 -6.26 1.87 -8.45
CA GLN A 12 -7.40 2.71 -8.09
C GLN A 12 -8.62 1.86 -7.78
N MET A 13 -9.45 2.35 -6.86
CA MET A 13 -10.68 1.65 -6.49
C MET A 13 -11.68 2.61 -5.86
N LEU A 14 -12.94 2.47 -6.22
CA LEU A 14 -14.03 3.13 -5.52
C LEU A 14 -14.38 2.32 -4.28
N ILE A 15 -14.32 2.97 -3.13
CA ILE A 15 -14.70 2.37 -1.85
C ILE A 15 -16.02 3.02 -1.43
N ARG A 16 -17.03 2.19 -1.17
CA ARG A 16 -18.38 2.68 -0.83
C ARG A 16 -18.50 2.97 0.65
N LYS A 17 -17.65 3.87 1.12
CA LYS A 17 -17.61 4.36 2.50
C LYS A 17 -17.15 5.81 2.51
N PRO A 18 -17.53 6.59 3.54
CA PRO A 18 -17.10 7.98 3.66
C PRO A 18 -15.59 8.12 3.77
N VAL A 19 -15.05 9.26 3.29
CA VAL A 19 -13.61 9.48 3.21
C VAL A 19 -12.90 9.36 4.56
N ALA A 20 -13.51 9.82 5.64
CA ALA A 20 -12.88 9.74 6.96
C ALA A 20 -12.63 8.29 7.39
N GLU A 21 -13.56 7.40 7.09
CA GLU A 21 -13.44 5.98 7.42
C GLU A 21 -12.37 5.29 6.56
N VAL A 22 -12.34 5.61 5.27
CA VAL A 22 -11.36 5.05 4.33
C VAL A 22 -9.95 5.54 4.69
N PHE A 23 -9.82 6.82 4.98
CA PHE A 23 -8.54 7.42 5.37
C PHE A 23 -8.00 6.79 6.66
N GLU A 24 -8.82 6.69 7.69
CA GLU A 24 -8.42 6.11 8.98
C GLU A 24 -7.97 4.65 8.84
N ALA A 25 -8.52 3.92 7.89
CA ALA A 25 -8.13 2.52 7.65
C ALA A 25 -6.65 2.38 7.28
N PHE A 26 -6.02 3.41 6.71
CA PHE A 26 -4.59 3.41 6.41
C PHE A 26 -3.74 4.05 7.50
N ILE A 27 -4.34 4.84 8.38
CA ILE A 27 -3.62 5.51 9.47
C ILE A 27 -3.47 4.60 10.68
N ASP A 28 -4.50 3.84 11.00
CA ASP A 28 -4.54 2.97 12.19
C ASP A 28 -4.15 1.54 11.82
N PRO A 29 -2.99 1.05 12.32
CA PRO A 29 -2.53 -0.30 11.96
C PRO A 29 -3.46 -1.41 12.45
N ALA A 30 -4.26 -1.16 13.49
CA ALA A 30 -5.26 -2.15 13.93
C ALA A 30 -6.31 -2.41 12.85
N ILE A 31 -6.56 -1.42 11.99
CA ILE A 31 -7.48 -1.56 10.86
C ILE A 31 -6.73 -2.08 9.64
N THR A 32 -5.61 -1.45 9.29
CA THR A 32 -4.83 -1.81 8.09
C THR A 32 -4.40 -3.28 8.12
N SER A 33 -4.10 -3.82 9.28
CA SER A 33 -3.69 -5.22 9.41
C SER A 33 -4.80 -6.22 9.09
N LYS A 34 -6.03 -5.78 8.94
CA LYS A 34 -7.14 -6.64 8.55
C LYS A 34 -7.19 -6.92 7.06
N PHE A 35 -6.50 -6.11 6.26
CA PHE A 35 -6.58 -6.26 4.81
C PHE A 35 -5.24 -6.12 4.07
N TRP A 36 -4.13 -5.88 4.75
CA TRP A 36 -2.84 -5.66 4.09
C TRP A 36 -1.69 -6.32 4.85
N PHE A 37 -0.86 -5.51 5.54
CA PHE A 37 0.23 -6.07 6.35
C PHE A 37 -0.34 -6.77 7.60
N THR A 38 0.48 -7.57 8.28
CA THR A 38 0.03 -8.30 9.47
C THR A 38 0.28 -7.54 10.75
N LYS A 39 1.30 -6.65 10.76
CA LYS A 39 1.69 -5.91 11.95
C LYS A 39 2.27 -4.56 11.56
N GLY A 40 1.78 -3.51 12.22
CA GLY A 40 2.33 -2.17 12.10
C GLY A 40 2.77 -1.67 13.48
N SER A 41 3.91 -0.99 13.54
CA SER A 41 4.48 -0.54 14.81
C SER A 41 3.74 0.64 15.44
N GLY A 42 2.91 1.35 14.69
CA GLY A 42 2.12 2.48 15.19
C GLY A 42 1.32 3.17 14.11
N ARG A 43 0.56 4.15 14.53
CA ARG A 43 -0.20 5.01 13.61
C ARG A 43 0.75 5.80 12.74
N LEU A 44 0.31 6.16 11.53
CA LEU A 44 1.09 7.03 10.67
C LEU A 44 1.10 8.45 11.27
N VAL A 45 2.29 8.98 11.52
CA VAL A 45 2.50 10.33 12.05
C VAL A 45 3.63 10.96 11.23
N VAL A 46 3.41 12.19 10.77
CA VAL A 46 4.39 12.92 9.94
C VAL A 46 5.73 13.00 10.65
N SER A 47 6.79 12.78 9.90
CA SER A 47 8.19 12.78 10.33
C SER A 47 8.61 11.59 11.19
N GLU A 48 7.73 10.62 11.41
CA GLU A 48 8.07 9.41 12.14
C GLU A 48 8.47 8.28 11.21
N ARG A 49 9.22 7.34 11.76
CA ARG A 49 9.54 6.07 11.12
C ARG A 49 8.70 4.99 11.73
N ILE A 50 8.11 4.17 10.88
CA ILE A 50 7.18 3.12 11.25
C ILE A 50 7.64 1.85 10.56
N ARG A 51 7.38 0.71 11.19
CA ARG A 51 7.68 -0.59 10.62
C ARG A 51 6.39 -1.34 10.32
N TRP A 52 6.27 -1.81 9.08
CA TRP A 52 5.19 -2.69 8.65
C TRP A 52 5.77 -4.08 8.38
N GLU A 53 5.06 -5.11 8.81
CA GLU A 53 5.53 -6.48 8.67
C GLU A 53 4.48 -7.35 7.99
N TRP A 54 4.94 -8.16 7.06
CA TRP A 54 4.16 -9.23 6.45
C TRP A 54 4.75 -10.54 6.97
N GLU A 55 4.25 -10.97 8.12
CA GLU A 55 4.84 -12.09 8.86
C GLU A 55 4.79 -13.40 8.08
N MET A 56 3.73 -13.58 7.27
CA MET A 56 3.61 -14.78 6.42
C MET A 56 4.77 -14.93 5.43
N PHE A 57 5.44 -13.84 5.07
CA PHE A 57 6.56 -13.87 4.12
C PHE A 57 7.91 -13.61 4.81
N GLY A 58 7.92 -13.31 6.10
CA GLY A 58 9.13 -12.89 6.76
C GLY A 58 9.68 -11.55 6.22
N VAL A 59 8.80 -10.70 5.70
CA VAL A 59 9.16 -9.43 5.07
C VAL A 59 8.71 -8.27 5.94
N SER A 60 9.56 -7.24 5.99
CA SER A 60 9.21 -6.00 6.67
C SER A 60 9.63 -4.81 5.81
N ALA A 61 9.01 -3.67 6.05
CA ALA A 61 9.34 -2.41 5.41
C ALA A 61 9.54 -1.32 6.47
N GLU A 62 10.58 -0.53 6.29
CA GLU A 62 10.78 0.71 7.03
C GLU A 62 10.03 1.81 6.29
N VAL A 63 9.13 2.47 6.99
CA VAL A 63 8.24 3.48 6.42
C VAL A 63 8.55 4.83 7.05
N SER A 64 8.94 5.79 6.21
CA SER A 64 9.12 7.18 6.63
C SER A 64 7.91 7.99 6.19
N VAL A 65 7.17 8.55 7.13
CA VAL A 65 5.96 9.31 6.82
C VAL A 65 6.36 10.74 6.44
N LYS A 66 6.12 11.13 5.18
CA LYS A 66 6.54 12.41 4.64
C LYS A 66 5.46 13.49 4.72
N ALA A 67 4.20 13.13 4.50
CA ALA A 67 3.09 14.08 4.57
C ALA A 67 1.79 13.35 4.87
N ILE A 68 0.93 14.00 5.62
CA ILE A 68 -0.45 13.56 5.87
C ILE A 68 -1.33 14.80 5.76
N GLU A 69 -2.26 14.78 4.82
CA GLU A 69 -3.31 15.78 4.70
C GLU A 69 -4.62 15.06 4.99
N ALA A 70 -5.24 15.39 6.11
CA ALA A 70 -6.39 14.64 6.63
C ALA A 70 -7.49 14.47 5.57
N ASN A 71 -7.90 13.23 5.35
CA ASN A 71 -8.93 12.84 4.40
C ASN A 71 -8.61 13.15 2.93
N GLU A 72 -7.37 13.51 2.62
CA GLU A 72 -6.98 13.89 1.26
C GLU A 72 -5.77 13.11 0.76
N ARG A 73 -4.70 13.01 1.56
CA ARG A 73 -3.43 12.52 1.04
C ARG A 73 -2.54 11.91 2.12
N ILE A 74 -1.85 10.83 1.78
CA ILE A 74 -0.75 10.27 2.57
C ILE A 74 0.44 10.09 1.63
N LEU A 75 1.62 10.53 2.06
CA LEU A 75 2.86 10.35 1.32
C LEU A 75 3.90 9.70 2.22
N ILE A 76 4.47 8.60 1.75
CA ILE A 76 5.53 7.89 2.47
C ILE A 76 6.68 7.57 1.53
N GLU A 77 7.84 7.33 2.14
CA GLU A 77 8.93 6.61 1.48
C GLU A 77 9.11 5.30 2.24
N TRP A 78 9.30 4.22 1.52
CA TRP A 78 9.53 2.93 2.16
C TRP A 78 10.63 2.15 1.47
N SER A 79 11.26 1.25 2.23
CA SER A 79 12.25 0.32 1.71
C SER A 79 12.20 -0.98 2.50
N SER A 80 12.58 -2.07 1.84
CA SER A 80 12.78 -3.34 2.50
C SER A 80 14.25 -3.71 2.46
N SER A 81 14.77 -4.26 3.57
CA SER A 81 16.10 -4.85 3.64
C SER A 81 17.24 -3.96 3.13
N GLY A 82 17.18 -2.66 3.41
CA GLY A 82 18.24 -1.73 3.03
C GLY A 82 18.29 -1.36 1.56
N GLY A 83 17.24 -1.66 0.80
CA GLY A 83 17.14 -1.26 -0.61
C GLY A 83 16.93 0.25 -0.76
N THR A 84 17.01 0.73 -1.99
CA THR A 84 16.72 2.14 -2.31
C THR A 84 15.24 2.42 -2.05
N PRO A 85 14.91 3.46 -1.27
CA PRO A 85 13.51 3.76 -1.00
C PRO A 85 12.76 4.16 -2.26
N THR A 86 11.47 3.80 -2.30
CA THR A 86 10.53 4.33 -3.28
C THR A 86 9.51 5.21 -2.56
N THR A 87 8.78 6.00 -3.32
CA THR A 87 7.77 6.91 -2.78
C THR A 87 6.39 6.36 -3.10
N VAL A 88 5.51 6.31 -2.10
CA VAL A 88 4.12 5.87 -2.28
C VAL A 88 3.19 6.99 -1.84
N GLU A 89 2.23 7.30 -2.69
CA GLU A 89 1.23 8.33 -2.44
C GLU A 89 -0.17 7.73 -2.49
N TRP A 90 -0.97 8.03 -1.46
CA TRP A 90 -2.40 7.74 -1.44
C TRP A 90 -3.16 9.04 -1.63
N LEU A 91 -4.09 9.05 -2.58
CA LEU A 91 -5.02 10.16 -2.76
C LEU A 91 -6.44 9.66 -2.48
N PHE A 92 -7.17 10.44 -1.71
CA PHE A 92 -8.54 10.12 -1.31
C PHE A 92 -9.46 11.21 -1.87
N ALA A 93 -10.32 10.84 -2.81
CA ALA A 93 -11.24 11.79 -3.45
C ALA A 93 -12.67 11.48 -3.01
N PRO A 94 -13.24 12.28 -2.09
CA PRO A 94 -14.62 12.06 -1.68
C PRO A 94 -15.58 12.39 -2.82
N ARG A 95 -16.64 11.61 -2.92
CA ARG A 95 -17.67 11.78 -3.94
C ARG A 95 -19.00 12.14 -3.29
N ALA A 96 -19.92 12.69 -4.08
CA ALA A 96 -21.18 13.25 -3.57
C ALA A 96 -22.10 12.22 -2.88
N ASP A 97 -21.94 10.95 -3.16
CA ASP A 97 -22.75 9.87 -2.60
C ASP A 97 -22.12 9.21 -1.37
N HIS A 98 -21.20 9.91 -0.69
CA HIS A 98 -20.46 9.39 0.47
C HIS A 98 -19.63 8.16 0.15
N THR A 99 -19.10 8.09 -1.06
CA THR A 99 -18.10 7.11 -1.46
C THR A 99 -16.75 7.82 -1.63
N THR A 100 -15.68 7.04 -1.74
CA THR A 100 -14.32 7.57 -1.84
C THR A 100 -13.56 6.88 -2.94
N PHE A 101 -13.00 7.65 -3.87
CA PHE A 101 -12.13 7.08 -4.89
C PHE A 101 -10.69 7.15 -4.39
N VAL A 102 -10.06 5.98 -4.25
CA VAL A 102 -8.70 5.87 -3.72
C VAL A 102 -7.74 5.61 -4.87
N THR A 103 -6.66 6.38 -4.94
CA THR A 103 -5.58 6.17 -5.90
C THR A 103 -4.28 5.96 -5.13
N ILE A 104 -3.56 4.88 -5.42
CA ILE A 104 -2.24 4.61 -4.85
C ILE A 104 -1.23 4.62 -5.99
N THR A 105 -0.15 5.37 -5.82
CA THR A 105 0.91 5.51 -6.82
C THR A 105 2.26 5.27 -6.17
N GLU A 106 3.08 4.44 -6.78
CA GLU A 106 4.48 4.25 -6.34
C GLU A 106 5.42 4.65 -7.45
N SER A 107 6.43 5.45 -7.09
CA SER A 107 7.42 5.97 -8.02
C SER A 107 8.82 5.88 -7.40
N GLY A 108 9.84 6.15 -8.23
CA GLY A 108 11.22 6.12 -7.75
C GLY A 108 11.88 4.75 -7.86
N PHE A 109 11.36 3.86 -8.69
CA PHE A 109 12.01 2.58 -8.96
C PHE A 109 13.38 2.79 -9.61
N ASN A 110 14.37 2.02 -9.18
CA ASN A 110 15.67 2.06 -9.80
C ASN A 110 16.16 0.66 -10.16
N GLY A 111 17.19 0.62 -11.04
CA GLY A 111 17.71 -0.59 -11.62
C GLY A 111 17.71 -0.47 -13.14
N ASP A 112 18.02 -1.56 -13.84
CA ASP A 112 17.91 -1.57 -15.30
C ASP A 112 16.45 -1.59 -15.75
N GLY A 113 16.21 -1.53 -17.06
CA GLY A 113 14.87 -1.48 -17.60
C GLY A 113 14.01 -2.67 -17.21
N ASP A 114 14.55 -3.86 -17.22
CA ASP A 114 13.81 -5.07 -16.84
C ASP A 114 13.46 -5.05 -15.35
N GLU A 115 14.39 -4.61 -14.52
CA GLU A 115 14.15 -4.53 -13.08
C GLU A 115 13.05 -3.54 -12.72
N VAL A 116 13.09 -2.33 -13.28
CA VAL A 116 12.10 -1.30 -12.94
C VAL A 116 10.70 -1.70 -13.40
N VAL A 117 10.61 -2.36 -14.59
CA VAL A 117 9.32 -2.86 -15.09
C VAL A 117 8.79 -3.97 -14.18
N ARG A 118 9.63 -4.92 -13.79
CA ARG A 118 9.22 -6.00 -12.89
C ARG A 118 8.75 -5.46 -11.54
N LYS A 119 9.48 -4.51 -10.99
CA LYS A 119 9.12 -3.87 -9.70
C LYS A 119 7.79 -3.14 -9.80
N ALA A 120 7.58 -2.36 -10.87
CA ALA A 120 6.34 -1.62 -11.06
C ALA A 120 5.13 -2.56 -11.23
N ILE A 121 5.28 -3.62 -12.00
CA ILE A 121 4.22 -4.62 -12.19
C ILE A 121 3.89 -5.30 -10.85
N GLY A 122 4.91 -5.68 -10.09
CA GLY A 122 4.72 -6.30 -8.78
C GLY A 122 3.99 -5.38 -7.81
N SER A 123 4.37 -4.13 -7.75
CA SER A 123 3.72 -3.14 -6.87
C SER A 123 2.28 -2.88 -7.29
N GLN A 124 2.01 -2.76 -8.60
CA GLN A 124 0.64 -2.56 -9.08
C GLN A 124 -0.26 -3.73 -8.70
N GLY A 125 0.22 -4.96 -8.85
CA GLY A 125 -0.50 -6.15 -8.42
C GLY A 125 -0.78 -6.13 -6.91
N GLY A 126 0.25 -5.82 -6.12
CA GLY A 126 0.13 -5.74 -4.66
C GLY A 126 -0.87 -4.68 -4.21
N PHE A 127 -0.84 -3.49 -4.80
CA PHE A 127 -1.79 -2.43 -4.47
C PHE A 127 -3.21 -2.74 -4.92
N THR A 128 -3.36 -3.49 -6.01
CA THR A 128 -4.68 -3.95 -6.45
C THR A 128 -5.28 -4.93 -5.43
N PHE A 129 -4.47 -5.85 -4.91
CA PHE A 129 -4.91 -6.74 -3.83
C PHE A 129 -5.23 -5.94 -2.56
N LEU A 130 -4.39 -4.97 -2.21
CA LEU A 130 -4.61 -4.10 -1.07
C LEU A 130 -5.97 -3.41 -1.14
N LEU A 131 -6.27 -2.77 -2.27
CA LEU A 131 -7.53 -2.04 -2.45
C LEU A 131 -8.73 -2.99 -2.49
N SER A 132 -8.57 -4.18 -3.07
CA SER A 132 -9.62 -5.21 -3.07
C SER A 132 -9.91 -5.69 -1.66
N GLY A 133 -8.88 -5.91 -0.87
CA GLY A 133 -9.03 -6.30 0.54
C GLY A 133 -9.65 -5.20 1.39
N LEU A 134 -9.25 -3.96 1.18
CA LEU A 134 -9.86 -2.79 1.83
C LEU A 134 -11.36 -2.73 1.55
N LYS A 135 -11.73 -2.90 0.29
CA LYS A 135 -13.12 -2.86 -0.13
C LYS A 135 -13.95 -3.96 0.56
N ALA A 136 -13.46 -5.18 0.56
CA ALA A 136 -14.14 -6.29 1.21
C ALA A 136 -14.27 -6.06 2.72
N PHE A 137 -13.22 -5.54 3.35
CA PHE A 137 -13.23 -5.34 4.78
C PHE A 137 -14.14 -4.19 5.20
N LEU A 138 -14.01 -3.02 4.60
CA LEU A 138 -14.81 -1.86 4.98
C LEU A 138 -16.28 -1.99 4.59
N GLU A 139 -16.57 -2.52 3.40
CA GLU A 139 -17.95 -2.60 2.92
C GLU A 139 -18.70 -3.81 3.46
N HIS A 140 -18.00 -4.91 3.74
CA HIS A 140 -18.63 -6.17 4.09
C HIS A 140 -18.09 -6.83 5.36
N ASN A 141 -17.12 -6.23 6.01
CA ASN A 141 -16.46 -6.78 7.22
C ASN A 141 -15.91 -8.19 6.98
N ILE A 142 -15.32 -8.41 5.79
CA ILE A 142 -14.73 -9.69 5.41
C ILE A 142 -13.23 -9.50 5.21
N ALA A 143 -12.42 -10.33 5.90
CA ALA A 143 -10.99 -10.40 5.68
C ALA A 143 -10.72 -11.52 4.67
N LEU A 144 -10.25 -11.13 3.47
CA LEU A 144 -10.04 -12.07 2.37
C LEU A 144 -8.67 -12.77 2.40
N ASN A 145 -7.74 -12.30 3.24
CA ASN A 145 -6.37 -12.85 3.32
C ASN A 145 -5.62 -12.81 1.98
N LEU A 146 -5.86 -11.76 1.18
CA LEU A 146 -5.31 -11.68 -0.17
C LEU A 146 -3.78 -11.67 -0.19
N SER A 147 -3.15 -10.97 0.78
CA SER A 147 -1.69 -10.91 0.83
C SER A 147 -1.07 -12.29 1.00
N ALA A 148 -1.60 -13.10 1.93
CA ALA A 148 -1.10 -14.45 2.14
C ALA A 148 -1.47 -15.39 0.99
N ASP A 149 -2.69 -15.29 0.51
CA ASP A 149 -3.26 -16.30 -0.39
C ASP A 149 -2.80 -16.16 -1.84
N HIS A 150 -2.36 -14.95 -2.26
CA HIS A 150 -1.87 -14.80 -3.64
C HIS A 150 -0.49 -15.45 -3.86
N ALA A 151 0.24 -15.75 -2.78
CA ALA A 151 1.56 -16.38 -2.87
C ALA A 151 1.79 -17.26 -1.63
N PRO A 152 1.06 -18.36 -1.49
CA PRO A 152 1.07 -19.15 -0.25
C PRO A 152 2.41 -19.82 0.06
N ASP A 153 3.26 -20.00 -0.95
CA ASP A 153 4.56 -20.66 -0.80
C ASP A 153 5.73 -19.69 -0.84
N ALA A 154 5.47 -18.38 -0.79
CA ALA A 154 6.50 -17.35 -0.92
C ALA A 154 7.02 -16.86 0.44
N ASP A 155 7.19 -17.75 1.41
CA ASP A 155 7.62 -17.40 2.77
C ASP A 155 9.15 -17.42 2.95
N GLY A 156 9.91 -17.54 1.87
CA GLY A 156 11.36 -17.58 1.92
C GLY A 156 11.95 -18.93 2.30
N LYS A 157 11.11 -19.94 2.43
CA LYS A 157 11.57 -21.31 2.77
C LYS A 157 11.72 -22.21 1.55
N ASN A 158 11.44 -21.70 0.39
CA ASN A 158 11.51 -22.45 -0.85
C ASN A 158 12.83 -22.25 -1.58
#